data_6fc7052df65c671f935138c8be1231c1
#
_entry.id   6fc7052df65c671f935138c8be1231c1
#
_cell.length_a   1.000
_cell.length_b   1.000
_cell.length_c   1.000
_cell.angle_alpha   90.00
_cell.angle_beta   90.00
_cell.angle_gamma   90.00
#
_symmetry.space_group_name_H-M   'P 1'
#
loop_
_entity.id
_entity.type
_entity.pdbx_description
1 polymer ?
#
loop_
_entity_poly.entity_id
_entity_poly.type
_entity_poly.pdbx_seq_one_letter_code
_entity_poly.pdbx_strand_id
1 'polypeptide(L)'
;MTVQKDNIYEFGFGRSDDVSKNTNLLDEAVFSFLYGGLFRVLKSLSLSSILDLEIVFRLYVNFFKGLSFYDIQYFTQSPERTLWRRLKYLEENGVIRKSKNQKDKRTIRFLLSKNSYDTLSNSIPKEDLAITISKIAMSYADKLWMFNVRDPNKVRKTLLNLARSSVSLNESNYLCQFAFGLSYYYGGNFDLSLNHSYNS
;
A
#
# COMPACT_ATOMS: atom_id res chain seq x y z
N MET A 1 -52.89 -6.61 6.83
CA MET A 1 -51.85 -5.64 6.38
C MET A 1 -50.55 -6.01 7.06
N THR A 2 -49.71 -6.72 6.33
CA THR A 2 -48.44 -7.28 6.83
C THR A 2 -47.32 -6.31 6.37
N VAL A 3 -46.70 -5.66 7.33
CA VAL A 3 -45.58 -4.76 7.07
C VAL A 3 -44.34 -5.60 6.81
N GLN A 4 -43.82 -5.51 5.61
CA GLN A 4 -42.55 -6.08 5.19
C GLN A 4 -41.43 -5.32 5.94
N LYS A 5 -40.60 -6.05 6.70
CA LYS A 5 -39.39 -5.55 7.30
C LYS A 5 -38.32 -5.49 6.22
N ASP A 6 -37.89 -4.30 5.87
CA ASP A 6 -36.76 -4.05 5.00
C ASP A 6 -35.48 -4.59 5.66
N ASN A 7 -34.77 -5.43 4.93
CA ASN A 7 -33.46 -5.93 5.27
C ASN A 7 -32.46 -4.77 5.27
N ILE A 8 -32.15 -4.26 6.45
CA ILE A 8 -30.97 -3.43 6.67
C ILE A 8 -29.77 -4.36 6.59
N TYR A 9 -28.91 -4.13 5.63
CA TYR A 9 -27.62 -4.82 5.53
C TYR A 9 -26.83 -4.52 6.80
N GLU A 10 -26.82 -5.46 7.72
CA GLU A 10 -25.87 -5.47 8.83
C GLU A 10 -24.47 -5.67 8.25
N PHE A 11 -23.72 -4.58 8.13
CA PHE A 11 -22.27 -4.66 8.07
C PHE A 11 -21.80 -5.18 9.43
N GLY A 12 -21.63 -6.50 9.52
CA GLY A 12 -21.13 -7.18 10.69
C GLY A 12 -19.68 -6.79 10.95
N PHE A 13 -19.48 -5.81 11.80
CA PHE A 13 -18.18 -5.57 12.42
C PHE A 13 -17.96 -6.65 13.47
N GLY A 14 -17.18 -7.68 13.13
CA GLY A 14 -16.77 -8.74 14.03
C GLY A 14 -15.99 -8.19 15.21
N ARG A 15 -16.26 -8.77 16.37
CA ARG A 15 -15.60 -8.47 17.66
C ARG A 15 -14.08 -8.72 17.60
N SER A 16 -13.38 -8.03 18.45
CA SER A 16 -11.95 -7.82 18.64
C SER A 16 -11.00 -9.03 18.74
N ASP A 17 -11.43 -10.23 18.41
CA ASP A 17 -10.57 -11.41 18.44
C ASP A 17 -9.89 -11.73 17.10
N ASP A 18 -10.12 -10.91 16.09
CA ASP A 18 -9.67 -11.11 14.70
C ASP A 18 -8.53 -10.16 14.26
N VAL A 19 -7.57 -9.88 15.13
CA VAL A 19 -6.34 -9.16 14.74
C VAL A 19 -5.54 -9.96 13.70
N SER A 20 -5.78 -11.28 13.60
CA SER A 20 -5.18 -12.13 12.57
C SER A 20 -5.84 -12.01 11.18
N LYS A 21 -7.08 -11.54 11.09
CA LYS A 21 -7.79 -11.41 9.80
C LYS A 21 -7.54 -10.09 9.06
N ASN A 22 -7.04 -9.05 9.72
CA ASN A 22 -6.68 -7.79 9.05
C ASN A 22 -5.37 -7.87 8.25
N THR A 23 -4.57 -8.91 8.43
CA THR A 23 -3.51 -9.26 7.48
C THR A 23 -4.09 -9.72 6.14
N ASN A 24 -5.26 -10.33 6.12
CA ASN A 24 -5.89 -10.89 4.94
C ASN A 24 -6.37 -9.85 3.91
N LEU A 25 -6.77 -8.63 4.30
CA LEU A 25 -7.20 -7.61 3.33
C LEU A 25 -6.04 -7.05 2.50
N LEU A 26 -4.86 -6.93 3.11
CA LEU A 26 -3.64 -6.58 2.36
C LEU A 26 -3.21 -7.76 1.49
N ASP A 27 -3.34 -8.97 2.01
CA ASP A 27 -3.06 -10.21 1.30
C ASP A 27 -4.04 -10.42 0.15
N GLU A 28 -5.33 -10.15 0.30
CA GLU A 28 -6.32 -10.23 -0.78
C GLU A 28 -6.09 -9.17 -1.86
N ALA A 29 -5.74 -7.92 -1.48
CA ALA A 29 -5.38 -6.90 -2.45
C ALA A 29 -4.08 -7.25 -3.19
N VAL A 30 -3.09 -7.80 -2.49
CA VAL A 30 -1.85 -8.33 -3.06
C VAL A 30 -2.14 -9.56 -3.91
N PHE A 31 -2.99 -10.50 -3.47
CA PHE A 31 -3.39 -11.67 -4.24
C PHE A 31 -4.19 -11.31 -5.49
N SER A 32 -5.14 -10.40 -5.41
CA SER A 32 -5.91 -9.93 -6.57
C SER A 32 -5.01 -9.30 -7.62
N PHE A 33 -3.99 -8.57 -7.17
CA PHE A 33 -2.96 -8.00 -8.03
C PHE A 33 -2.01 -9.07 -8.60
N LEU A 34 -1.68 -10.10 -7.82
CA LEU A 34 -0.87 -11.25 -8.24
C LEU A 34 -1.53 -12.05 -9.38
N TYR A 35 -2.84 -12.26 -9.31
CA TYR A 35 -3.57 -12.97 -10.36
C TYR A 35 -3.72 -12.16 -11.64
N GLY A 36 -3.68 -10.82 -11.56
CA GLY A 36 -3.88 -9.91 -12.71
C GLY A 36 -2.68 -9.68 -13.63
N GLY A 37 -1.53 -10.33 -13.42
CA GLY A 37 -0.36 -10.13 -14.30
C GLY A 37 1.00 -10.20 -13.60
N LEU A 38 1.00 -10.27 -12.29
CA LEU A 38 2.21 -10.20 -11.46
C LEU A 38 3.08 -11.46 -11.55
N PHE A 39 2.54 -12.59 -11.98
CA PHE A 39 3.32 -13.79 -12.25
C PHE A 39 4.46 -13.51 -13.27
N ARG A 40 4.21 -12.60 -14.23
CA ARG A 40 5.25 -12.16 -15.17
C ARG A 40 6.34 -11.35 -14.49
N VAL A 41 5.94 -10.47 -13.57
CA VAL A 41 6.87 -9.64 -12.78
C VAL A 41 7.70 -10.48 -11.83
N LEU A 42 7.08 -11.44 -11.13
CA LEU A 42 7.78 -12.39 -10.25
C LEU A 42 8.90 -13.10 -11.02
N LYS A 43 8.59 -13.55 -12.22
CA LYS A 43 9.56 -14.27 -13.07
C LYS A 43 10.64 -13.33 -13.62
N SER A 44 10.27 -12.13 -14.07
CA SER A 44 11.23 -11.17 -14.67
C SER A 44 12.17 -10.55 -13.64
N LEU A 45 11.74 -10.42 -12.39
CA LEU A 45 12.55 -9.89 -11.29
C LEU A 45 13.17 -10.98 -10.40
N SER A 46 13.03 -12.27 -10.78
CA SER A 46 13.55 -13.41 -10.00
C SER A 46 13.09 -13.40 -8.53
N LEU A 47 11.87 -12.92 -8.27
CA LEU A 47 11.31 -12.92 -6.94
C LEU A 47 10.89 -14.33 -6.54
N SER A 48 11.29 -14.77 -5.36
CA SER A 48 11.12 -16.16 -4.92
C SER A 48 10.12 -16.32 -3.78
N SER A 49 9.55 -15.22 -3.29
CA SER A 49 8.57 -15.26 -2.18
C SER A 49 7.57 -14.12 -2.26
N ILE A 50 6.41 -14.31 -1.61
CA ILE A 50 5.40 -13.26 -1.42
C ILE A 50 5.99 -12.07 -0.68
N LEU A 51 6.87 -12.29 0.29
CA LEU A 51 7.55 -11.24 1.03
C LEU A 51 8.43 -10.37 0.11
N ASP A 52 9.14 -10.99 -0.85
CA ASP A 52 9.92 -10.23 -1.84
C ASP A 52 9.04 -9.29 -2.65
N LEU A 53 7.90 -9.83 -3.07
CA LEU A 53 6.93 -9.08 -3.83
C LEU A 53 6.39 -7.90 -3.03
N GLU A 54 6.02 -8.12 -1.78
CA GLU A 54 5.54 -7.05 -0.90
C GLU A 54 6.61 -5.96 -0.71
N ILE A 55 7.85 -6.36 -0.45
CA ILE A 55 8.98 -5.42 -0.35
C ILE A 55 9.13 -4.61 -1.63
N VAL A 56 9.18 -5.29 -2.78
CA VAL A 56 9.37 -4.66 -4.09
C VAL A 56 8.24 -3.70 -4.41
N PHE A 57 7.00 -4.09 -4.16
CA PHE A 57 5.84 -3.24 -4.39
C PHE A 57 5.84 -2.00 -3.49
N ARG A 58 6.17 -2.16 -2.21
CA ARG A 58 6.30 -1.04 -1.27
C ARG A 58 7.39 -0.05 -1.70
N LEU A 59 8.51 -0.57 -2.18
CA LEU A 59 9.59 0.25 -2.72
C LEU A 59 9.19 0.93 -4.03
N TYR A 60 8.39 0.27 -4.87
CA TYR A 60 7.87 0.85 -6.11
C TYR A 60 7.02 2.09 -5.83
N VAL A 61 6.06 1.98 -4.92
CA VAL A 61 5.19 3.10 -4.51
C VAL A 61 5.99 4.25 -3.85
N ASN A 62 7.13 3.93 -3.24
CA ASN A 62 8.00 4.90 -2.56
C ASN A 62 9.32 5.16 -3.32
N PHE A 63 9.34 5.00 -4.63
CA PHE A 63 10.55 4.98 -5.45
C PHE A 63 11.50 6.16 -5.21
N PHE A 64 10.97 7.39 -5.12
CA PHE A 64 11.80 8.58 -4.96
C PHE A 64 12.40 8.75 -3.55
N LYS A 65 11.76 8.22 -2.52
CA LYS A 65 12.18 8.41 -1.11
C LYS A 65 12.90 7.19 -0.58
N GLY A 66 12.61 6.01 -1.14
CA GLY A 66 13.00 4.75 -0.56
C GLY A 66 12.40 4.52 0.84
N LEU A 67 12.62 3.35 1.38
CA LEU A 67 12.17 2.96 2.72
C LEU A 67 13.36 2.59 3.59
N SER A 68 13.31 2.92 4.88
CA SER A 68 14.26 2.41 5.87
C SER A 68 13.93 0.94 6.19
N PHE A 69 14.88 0.24 6.83
CA PHE A 69 14.63 -1.11 7.33
C PHE A 69 13.39 -1.17 8.23
N TYR A 70 13.28 -0.24 9.16
CA TYR A 70 12.14 -0.18 10.09
C TYR A 70 10.81 0.12 9.39
N ASP A 71 10.80 0.94 8.33
CA ASP A 71 9.60 1.17 7.55
C ASP A 71 9.14 -0.13 6.87
N ILE A 72 10.07 -0.87 6.26
CA ILE A 72 9.76 -2.15 5.60
C ILE A 72 9.29 -3.18 6.63
N GLN A 73 9.99 -3.30 7.76
CA GLN A 73 9.62 -4.21 8.84
C GLN A 73 8.22 -3.90 9.40
N TYR A 74 7.90 -2.63 9.57
CA TYR A 74 6.58 -2.20 10.03
C TYR A 74 5.46 -2.61 9.07
N PHE A 75 5.70 -2.53 7.76
CA PHE A 75 4.71 -2.89 6.76
C PHE A 75 4.56 -4.40 6.58
N THR A 76 5.67 -5.12 6.53
CA THR A 76 5.67 -6.56 6.27
C THR A 76 5.43 -7.39 7.54
N GLN A 77 5.57 -6.78 8.71
CA GLN A 77 5.52 -7.45 10.02
C GLN A 77 6.40 -8.71 10.12
N SER A 78 7.40 -8.77 9.26
CA SER A 78 8.29 -9.93 9.17
C SER A 78 9.35 -9.91 10.27
N PRO A 79 9.77 -11.09 10.78
CA PRO A 79 10.89 -11.19 11.70
C PRO A 79 12.15 -10.54 11.12
N GLU A 80 12.88 -9.81 11.95
CA GLU A 80 14.07 -9.04 11.55
C GLU A 80 15.08 -9.88 10.74
N ARG A 81 15.42 -11.08 11.24
CA ARG A 81 16.36 -11.99 10.58
C ARG A 81 15.88 -12.41 9.18
N THR A 82 14.58 -12.67 9.04
CA THR A 82 14.00 -13.04 7.75
C THR A 82 14.06 -11.86 6.78
N LEU A 83 13.67 -10.68 7.24
CA LEU A 83 13.68 -9.46 6.44
C LEU A 83 15.09 -9.12 5.95
N TRP A 84 16.11 -9.15 6.84
CA TRP A 84 17.50 -8.92 6.43
C TRP A 84 17.98 -9.89 5.37
N ARG A 85 17.66 -11.17 5.49
CA ARG A 85 18.00 -12.20 4.49
C ARG A 85 17.34 -11.91 3.14
N ARG A 86 16.06 -11.49 3.14
CA ARG A 86 15.34 -11.17 1.91
C ARG A 86 15.86 -9.88 1.25
N LEU A 87 16.11 -8.83 2.02
CA LEU A 87 16.71 -7.60 1.51
C LEU A 87 18.09 -7.83 0.91
N LYS A 88 18.91 -8.66 1.55
CA LYS A 88 20.21 -9.06 1.02
C LYS A 88 20.06 -9.80 -0.30
N TYR A 89 19.16 -10.78 -0.38
CA TYR A 89 18.86 -11.51 -1.59
C TYR A 89 18.42 -10.59 -2.75
N LEU A 90 17.51 -9.67 -2.49
CA LEU A 90 17.04 -8.72 -3.50
C LEU A 90 18.15 -7.76 -3.96
N GLU A 91 19.04 -7.36 -3.07
CA GLU A 91 20.20 -6.52 -3.39
C GLU A 91 21.21 -7.29 -4.27
N GLU A 92 21.56 -8.52 -3.92
CA GLU A 92 22.46 -9.39 -4.67
C GLU A 92 21.94 -9.70 -6.08
N ASN A 93 20.61 -9.77 -6.25
CA ASN A 93 19.99 -9.95 -7.57
C ASN A 93 19.76 -8.61 -8.32
N GLY A 94 20.24 -7.50 -7.79
CA GLY A 94 20.13 -6.18 -8.45
C GLY A 94 18.71 -5.62 -8.51
N VAL A 95 17.77 -6.21 -7.75
CA VAL A 95 16.37 -5.75 -7.71
C VAL A 95 16.25 -4.46 -6.92
N ILE A 96 16.97 -4.38 -5.81
CA ILE A 96 17.01 -3.19 -4.94
C ILE A 96 18.46 -2.70 -4.78
N ARG A 97 18.58 -1.46 -4.34
CA ARG A 97 19.85 -0.82 -3.99
C ARG A 97 19.77 -0.13 -2.66
N LYS A 98 20.88 -0.06 -1.94
CA LYS A 98 21.03 0.76 -0.74
C LYS A 98 21.43 2.18 -1.10
N SER A 99 20.88 3.14 -0.40
CA SER A 99 21.28 4.54 -0.45
C SER A 99 21.43 5.10 0.95
N LYS A 100 22.46 5.91 1.17
CA LYS A 100 22.59 6.65 2.42
C LYS A 100 21.64 7.85 2.37
N ASN A 101 20.95 8.10 3.48
CA ASN A 101 20.11 9.29 3.58
C ASN A 101 21.02 10.55 3.54
N GLN A 102 20.70 11.51 2.67
CA GLN A 102 21.46 12.74 2.57
C GLN A 102 21.43 13.58 3.85
N LYS A 103 20.30 13.54 4.60
CA LYS A 103 20.11 14.29 5.85
C LYS A 103 20.64 13.56 7.08
N ASP A 104 20.63 12.23 7.05
CA ASP A 104 21.14 11.40 8.15
C ASP A 104 21.91 10.21 7.56
N LYS A 105 23.23 10.36 7.53
CA LYS A 105 24.15 9.34 6.98
C LYS A 105 24.11 8.00 7.72
N ARG A 106 23.52 7.96 8.93
CA ARG A 106 23.36 6.74 9.73
C ARG A 106 22.19 5.88 9.25
N THR A 107 21.22 6.50 8.55
CA THR A 107 20.03 5.80 8.09
C THR A 107 20.24 5.29 6.67
N ILE A 108 20.28 3.97 6.52
CA ILE A 108 20.28 3.30 5.23
C ILE A 108 18.84 3.24 4.72
N ARG A 109 18.64 3.61 3.45
CA ARG A 109 17.39 3.45 2.73
C ARG A 109 17.54 2.45 1.61
N PHE A 110 16.50 1.66 1.41
CA PHE A 110 16.36 0.74 0.29
C PHE A 110 15.51 1.40 -0.79
N LEU A 111 15.93 1.27 -2.03
CA LEU A 111 15.22 1.75 -3.22
C LEU A 111 15.20 0.62 -4.25
N LEU A 112 14.20 0.64 -5.13
CA LEU A 112 14.28 -0.18 -6.33
C LEU A 112 15.45 0.27 -7.20
N SER A 113 16.06 -0.67 -7.90
CA SER A 113 16.95 -0.34 -9.01
C SER A 113 16.12 0.28 -10.14
N LYS A 114 16.76 1.10 -10.98
CA LYS A 114 16.07 1.71 -12.12
C LYS A 114 15.47 0.63 -13.05
N ASN A 115 16.24 -0.39 -13.34
CA ASN A 115 15.80 -1.49 -14.20
C ASN A 115 14.55 -2.20 -13.64
N SER A 116 14.53 -2.49 -12.33
CA SER A 116 13.36 -3.10 -11.67
C SER A 116 12.15 -2.18 -11.68
N TYR A 117 12.34 -0.88 -11.50
CA TYR A 117 11.28 0.11 -11.60
C TYR A 117 10.67 0.15 -13.01
N ASP A 118 11.52 0.24 -14.03
CA ASP A 118 11.08 0.29 -15.42
C ASP A 118 10.37 -1.01 -15.83
N THR A 119 10.87 -2.16 -15.38
CA THR A 119 10.24 -3.47 -15.60
C THR A 119 8.85 -3.54 -15.00
N LEU A 120 8.68 -3.08 -13.76
CA LEU A 120 7.39 -3.02 -13.08
C LEU A 120 6.43 -2.07 -13.81
N SER A 121 6.90 -0.85 -14.13
CA SER A 121 6.09 0.18 -14.78
C SER A 121 5.57 -0.26 -16.15
N ASN A 122 6.37 -1.07 -16.88
CA ASN A 122 5.99 -1.59 -18.21
C ASN A 122 5.11 -2.85 -18.12
N SER A 123 5.17 -3.58 -17.01
CA SER A 123 4.48 -4.87 -16.86
C SER A 123 3.11 -4.76 -16.21
N ILE A 124 2.84 -3.64 -15.53
CA ILE A 124 1.61 -3.41 -14.77
C ILE A 124 0.79 -2.34 -15.49
N PRO A 125 -0.44 -2.64 -15.93
CA PRO A 125 -1.35 -1.62 -16.42
C PRO A 125 -1.52 -0.50 -15.37
N LYS A 126 -1.46 0.76 -15.82
CA LYS A 126 -1.57 1.92 -14.90
C LYS A 126 -2.85 1.89 -14.07
N GLU A 127 -3.91 1.37 -14.66
CA GLU A 127 -5.21 1.23 -14.02
C GLU A 127 -5.17 0.26 -12.84
N ASP A 128 -4.62 -0.94 -13.03
CA ASP A 128 -4.47 -1.94 -11.97
C ASP A 128 -3.57 -1.44 -10.84
N LEU A 129 -2.51 -0.71 -11.21
CA LEU A 129 -1.61 -0.07 -10.26
C LEU A 129 -2.34 1.00 -9.44
N ALA A 130 -3.14 1.86 -10.09
CA ALA A 130 -3.92 2.89 -9.42
C ALA A 130 -4.90 2.30 -8.40
N ILE A 131 -5.65 1.27 -8.80
CA ILE A 131 -6.59 0.55 -7.94
C ILE A 131 -5.85 -0.07 -6.73
N THR A 132 -4.71 -0.70 -6.96
CA THR A 132 -3.94 -1.31 -5.87
C THR A 132 -3.41 -0.28 -4.89
N ILE A 133 -2.88 0.84 -5.37
CA ILE A 133 -2.41 1.94 -4.52
C ILE A 133 -3.58 2.51 -3.70
N SER A 134 -4.76 2.65 -4.30
CA SER A 134 -5.98 3.11 -3.61
C SER A 134 -6.36 2.19 -2.46
N LYS A 135 -6.40 0.89 -2.70
CA LYS A 135 -6.72 -0.11 -1.66
C LYS A 135 -5.71 -0.07 -0.51
N ILE A 136 -4.42 0.10 -0.82
CA ILE A 136 -3.40 0.28 0.23
C ILE A 136 -3.64 1.59 0.98
N ALA A 137 -3.96 2.69 0.31
CA ALA A 137 -4.29 3.96 0.96
C ALA A 137 -5.46 3.79 1.92
N MET A 138 -6.53 3.12 1.49
CA MET A 138 -7.70 2.83 2.32
C MET A 138 -7.34 2.01 3.57
N SER A 139 -6.43 1.04 3.48
CA SER A 139 -5.96 0.30 4.65
C SER A 139 -5.25 1.17 5.70
N TYR A 140 -4.67 2.29 5.30
CA TYR A 140 -4.14 3.29 6.23
C TYR A 140 -5.25 4.13 6.86
N ALA A 141 -6.33 4.43 6.12
CA ALA A 141 -7.52 5.08 6.67
C ALA A 141 -8.16 4.20 7.75
N ASP A 142 -8.29 2.90 7.51
CA ASP A 142 -8.82 1.94 8.48
C ASP A 142 -8.00 1.90 9.78
N LYS A 143 -6.67 1.95 9.67
CA LYS A 143 -5.78 2.04 10.84
C LYS A 143 -6.03 3.32 11.66
N LEU A 144 -6.29 4.44 10.98
CA LEU A 144 -6.63 5.70 11.65
C LEU A 144 -8.01 5.63 12.33
N TRP A 145 -8.98 4.99 11.67
CA TRP A 145 -10.31 4.76 12.21
C TRP A 145 -10.29 3.92 13.48
N MET A 146 -9.50 2.85 13.49
CA MET A 146 -9.40 1.95 14.64
C MET A 146 -8.55 2.50 15.78
N PHE A 147 -8.04 3.74 15.70
CA PHE A 147 -7.17 4.38 16.69
C PHE A 147 -5.94 3.53 17.09
N ASN A 148 -5.57 2.56 16.26
CA ASN A 148 -4.49 1.60 16.54
C ASN A 148 -3.18 2.03 15.87
N VAL A 149 -2.77 3.29 16.08
CA VAL A 149 -1.54 3.83 15.50
C VAL A 149 -0.73 4.61 16.52
N ARG A 150 0.57 4.33 16.60
CA ARG A 150 1.49 5.06 17.49
C ARG A 150 1.75 6.50 17.04
N ASP A 151 1.76 6.73 15.72
CA ASP A 151 2.01 8.04 15.11
C ASP A 151 0.95 8.34 14.04
N PRO A 152 -0.20 8.91 14.43
CA PRO A 152 -1.28 9.26 13.50
C PRO A 152 -0.84 10.23 12.38
N ASN A 153 0.08 11.14 12.67
CA ASN A 153 0.54 12.11 11.69
C ASN A 153 1.36 11.47 10.57
N LYS A 154 2.22 10.50 10.92
CA LYS A 154 2.95 9.70 9.94
C LYS A 154 2.00 8.91 9.04
N VAL A 155 0.97 8.30 9.64
CA VAL A 155 -0.05 7.52 8.90
C VAL A 155 -0.86 8.40 7.97
N ARG A 156 -1.35 9.57 8.44
CA ARG A 156 -2.07 10.56 7.60
C ARG A 156 -1.24 11.01 6.40
N LYS A 157 0.04 11.32 6.62
CA LYS A 157 0.95 11.72 5.55
C LYS A 157 1.16 10.61 4.53
N THR A 158 1.25 9.36 4.99
CA THR A 158 1.39 8.20 4.11
C THR A 158 0.11 7.97 3.31
N LEU A 159 -1.05 8.02 3.95
CA LEU A 159 -2.35 7.94 3.30
C LEU A 159 -2.48 8.99 2.19
N LEU A 160 -2.20 10.25 2.48
CA LEU A 160 -2.28 11.34 1.50
C LEU A 160 -1.34 11.12 0.31
N ASN A 161 -0.10 10.69 0.56
CA ASN A 161 0.86 10.44 -0.53
C ASN A 161 0.41 9.28 -1.43
N LEU A 162 -0.09 8.19 -0.86
CA LEU A 162 -0.60 7.05 -1.62
C LEU A 162 -1.84 7.44 -2.44
N ALA A 163 -2.79 8.12 -1.81
CA ALA A 163 -4.00 8.58 -2.48
C ALA A 163 -3.70 9.53 -3.66
N ARG A 164 -2.78 10.48 -3.49
CA ARG A 164 -2.31 11.35 -4.59
C ARG A 164 -1.68 10.55 -5.72
N SER A 165 -0.87 9.55 -5.38
CA SER A 165 -0.23 8.69 -6.39
C SER A 165 -1.27 7.89 -7.17
N SER A 166 -2.32 7.38 -6.52
CA SER A 166 -3.37 6.64 -7.21
C SER A 166 -4.17 7.50 -8.18
N VAL A 167 -4.58 8.70 -7.76
CA VAL A 167 -5.31 9.66 -8.61
C VAL A 167 -4.44 10.11 -9.79
N SER A 168 -3.14 10.34 -9.60
CA SER A 168 -2.25 10.73 -10.71
C SER A 168 -2.08 9.63 -11.77
N LEU A 169 -2.37 8.38 -11.44
CA LEU A 169 -2.33 7.25 -12.37
C LEU A 169 -3.66 7.02 -13.08
N ASN A 170 -4.78 7.23 -12.39
CA ASN A 170 -6.12 7.10 -12.93
C ASN A 170 -7.10 8.02 -12.17
N GLU A 171 -7.26 9.23 -12.67
CA GLU A 171 -8.10 10.26 -12.06
C GLU A 171 -9.60 9.91 -12.11
N SER A 172 -10.04 9.21 -13.15
CA SER A 172 -11.46 8.88 -13.36
C SER A 172 -11.91 7.64 -12.55
N ASN A 173 -11.00 6.94 -11.89
CA ASN A 173 -11.36 5.74 -11.13
C ASN A 173 -11.92 6.12 -9.76
N TYR A 174 -13.14 5.64 -9.46
CA TYR A 174 -13.86 5.95 -8.23
C TYR A 174 -13.09 5.56 -6.95
N LEU A 175 -12.37 4.42 -6.95
CA LEU A 175 -11.57 4.01 -5.79
C LEU A 175 -10.42 4.99 -5.52
N CYS A 176 -9.81 5.54 -6.59
CA CYS A 176 -8.76 6.53 -6.47
C CYS A 176 -9.31 7.84 -5.85
N GLN A 177 -10.45 8.30 -6.35
CA GLN A 177 -11.12 9.49 -5.82
C GLN A 177 -11.59 9.28 -4.38
N PHE A 178 -12.16 8.12 -4.08
CA PHE A 178 -12.60 7.79 -2.73
C PHE A 178 -11.42 7.74 -1.73
N ALA A 179 -10.31 7.08 -2.09
CA ALA A 179 -9.11 7.07 -1.25
C ALA A 179 -8.56 8.49 -1.03
N PHE A 180 -8.66 9.35 -2.04
CA PHE A 180 -8.24 10.74 -1.96
C PHE A 180 -9.15 11.56 -1.06
N GLY A 181 -10.48 11.39 -1.16
CA GLY A 181 -11.46 11.97 -0.25
C GLY A 181 -11.18 11.58 1.21
N LEU A 182 -10.94 10.29 1.48
CA LEU A 182 -10.57 9.80 2.81
C LEU A 182 -9.28 10.48 3.33
N SER A 183 -8.30 10.72 2.47
CA SER A 183 -7.06 11.36 2.88
C SER A 183 -7.27 12.81 3.36
N TYR A 184 -8.18 13.54 2.75
CA TYR A 184 -8.58 14.88 3.19
C TYR A 184 -9.43 14.84 4.45
N TYR A 185 -10.37 13.90 4.56
CA TYR A 185 -11.16 13.69 5.76
C TYR A 185 -10.27 13.53 7.00
N TYR A 186 -9.31 12.59 6.94
CA TYR A 186 -8.37 12.37 8.04
C TYR A 186 -7.33 13.48 8.20
N GLY A 187 -7.15 14.32 7.18
CA GLY A 187 -6.36 15.54 7.23
C GLY A 187 -7.07 16.74 7.86
N GLY A 188 -8.38 16.60 8.18
CA GLY A 188 -9.21 17.67 8.73
C GLY A 188 -9.74 18.67 7.68
N ASN A 189 -9.65 18.34 6.39
CA ASN A 189 -10.15 19.18 5.30
C ASN A 189 -11.44 18.57 4.71
N PHE A 190 -12.55 18.79 5.42
CA PHE A 190 -13.83 18.15 5.13
C PHE A 190 -14.45 18.59 3.80
N ASP A 191 -14.29 19.86 3.41
CA ASP A 191 -14.86 20.38 2.15
C ASP A 191 -14.25 19.69 0.93
N LEU A 192 -12.94 19.51 0.91
CA LEU A 192 -12.25 18.76 -0.15
C LEU A 192 -12.61 17.28 -0.12
N SER A 193 -12.82 16.71 1.06
CA SER A 193 -13.25 15.32 1.19
C SER A 193 -14.59 15.08 0.52
N LEU A 194 -15.58 15.96 0.78
CA LEU A 194 -16.92 15.87 0.18
C LEU A 194 -16.86 15.99 -1.33
N ASN A 195 -16.10 16.95 -1.88
CA ASN A 195 -15.98 17.14 -3.32
C ASN A 195 -15.46 15.89 -4.03
N HIS A 196 -14.49 15.18 -3.45
CA HIS A 196 -13.95 13.96 -4.04
C HIS A 196 -14.87 12.74 -3.87
N SER A 197 -15.73 12.73 -2.84
CA SER A 197 -16.69 11.65 -2.62
C SER A 197 -17.94 11.77 -3.51
N TYR A 198 -18.31 12.99 -3.95
CA TYR A 198 -19.44 13.20 -4.85
C TYR A 198 -19.10 13.06 -6.33
N ASN A 199 -17.82 13.18 -6.70
CA ASN A 199 -17.35 13.07 -8.08
C ASN A 199 -16.87 11.64 -8.43
N SER A 200 -17.00 10.72 -7.48
CA SER A 200 -16.73 9.29 -7.65
C SER A 200 -18.03 8.50 -7.80
#